data_ee4ff410626ffd6a40a686d78522f85e
#
_entry.id   ee4ff410626ffd6a40a686d78522f85e
#
_cell.length_a   1.000
_cell.length_b   1.000
_cell.length_c   1.000
_cell.angle_alpha   90.00
_cell.angle_beta   90.00
_cell.angle_gamma   90.00
#
_symmetry.space_group_name_H-M   'P 1'
#
loop_
_entity.id
_entity.type
_entity.pdbx_description
1 polymer ?
#
loop_
_entity_poly.entity_id
_entity_poly.type
_entity_poly.pdbx_seq_one_letter_code
_entity_poly.pdbx_strand_id
1 'polypeptide(L)'
;MNPFRVLDPNLPDRGTHGLCALAVMTKAPQAGRVKTRLIPPLTPEEAAELSKCFLRDTAAAISGACSRRPMGDASGMQLEHAGASHSEAATVACGIAVYTPIGAESAYNGILPADFSLLPQRGNKFGERLYFAVDDLLKCGFGSVCLIDSDSPTVPAANFAEAVELLNASDDRVVLGPSKDGGYYLIGVTKPQRHLFEQIDWSTERVLTQTIQRATEIGLEVKLLPNGYDVDDDASLRRLCNELLAEHGDDSVAPNTRRFLADLFEQTKL
;
A
#
# COMPACT_ATOMS: atom_id res chain seq x y z
N MET A 1 -7.05 21.16 13.26
CA MET A 1 -7.74 21.06 11.96
C MET A 1 -7.18 19.81 11.28
N ASN A 2 -8.03 18.95 10.70
CA ASN A 2 -7.54 17.80 9.91
C ASN A 2 -6.94 18.34 8.59
N PRO A 3 -5.64 18.10 8.28
CA PRO A 3 -5.04 18.61 7.05
C PRO A 3 -5.45 17.78 5.83
N PHE A 4 -5.99 16.57 6.03
CA PHE A 4 -6.31 15.64 4.94
C PHE A 4 -7.71 15.87 4.41
N ARG A 5 -7.84 15.75 3.10
CA ARG A 5 -9.12 15.61 2.43
C ARG A 5 -9.71 14.22 2.73
N VAL A 6 -10.96 14.17 3.20
CA VAL A 6 -11.71 12.91 3.32
C VAL A 6 -12.57 12.74 2.09
N LEU A 7 -12.42 11.60 1.40
CA LEU A 7 -13.17 11.24 0.21
C LEU A 7 -14.59 10.81 0.57
N ASP A 8 -15.56 11.18 -0.25
CA ASP A 8 -16.96 10.74 -0.16
C ASP A 8 -17.36 10.05 -1.47
N PRO A 9 -17.69 8.75 -1.44
CA PRO A 9 -18.12 8.01 -2.64
C PRO A 9 -19.39 8.54 -3.31
N ASN A 10 -20.18 9.36 -2.60
CA ASN A 10 -21.37 10.02 -3.14
C ASN A 10 -21.07 11.34 -3.86
N LEU A 11 -19.83 11.83 -3.77
CA LEU A 11 -19.36 13.09 -4.35
C LEU A 11 -18.13 12.83 -5.23
N PRO A 12 -18.31 12.28 -6.47
CA PRO A 12 -17.19 11.98 -7.36
C PRO A 12 -16.37 13.24 -7.66
N ASP A 13 -15.06 13.08 -7.68
CA ASP A 13 -14.11 14.15 -7.98
C ASP A 13 -13.60 14.02 -9.43
N ARG A 14 -13.77 15.07 -10.23
CA ARG A 14 -13.23 15.10 -11.61
C ARG A 14 -11.70 15.07 -11.63
N GLY A 15 -11.03 15.53 -10.58
CA GLY A 15 -9.57 15.54 -10.45
C GLY A 15 -8.96 14.16 -10.29
N THR A 16 -9.76 13.15 -9.90
CA THR A 16 -9.31 11.75 -9.74
C THR A 16 -9.59 10.89 -10.98
N HIS A 17 -10.28 11.44 -11.97
CA HIS A 17 -10.74 10.68 -13.14
C HIS A 17 -9.57 10.10 -13.93
N GLY A 18 -9.58 8.77 -14.08
CA GLY A 18 -8.55 8.03 -14.81
C GLY A 18 -7.26 7.78 -14.02
N LEU A 19 -7.10 8.32 -12.81
CA LEU A 19 -5.96 8.04 -11.95
C LEU A 19 -6.09 6.69 -11.26
N CYS A 20 -4.96 6.08 -10.90
CA CYS A 20 -4.93 4.92 -10.02
C CYS A 20 -4.91 5.38 -8.55
N ALA A 21 -5.79 4.82 -7.72
CA ALA A 21 -5.68 4.97 -6.27
C ALA A 21 -4.68 3.94 -5.70
N LEU A 22 -3.52 4.39 -5.22
CA LEU A 22 -2.61 3.59 -4.42
C LEU A 22 -3.03 3.72 -2.96
N ALA A 23 -3.82 2.76 -2.46
CA ALA A 23 -4.62 2.88 -1.26
C ALA A 23 -4.11 1.95 -0.14
N VAL A 24 -3.38 2.50 0.85
CA VAL A 24 -2.93 1.73 2.00
C VAL A 24 -4.09 1.49 2.98
N MET A 25 -4.35 0.21 3.28
CA MET A 25 -5.33 -0.23 4.27
C MET A 25 -4.73 -0.09 5.67
N THR A 26 -5.27 0.80 6.51
CA THR A 26 -4.63 1.11 7.78
C THR A 26 -5.62 1.24 8.94
N LYS A 27 -5.14 0.89 10.12
CA LYS A 27 -5.81 1.16 11.40
C LYS A 27 -5.03 2.24 12.14
N ALA A 28 -5.73 3.20 12.75
CA ALA A 28 -5.08 4.25 13.55
C ALA A 28 -4.08 3.62 14.54
N PRO A 29 -2.78 3.99 14.48
CA PRO A 29 -1.73 3.35 15.27
C PRO A 29 -1.80 3.81 16.74
N GLN A 30 -2.49 3.00 17.56
CA GLN A 30 -2.67 3.22 18.99
C GLN A 30 -2.09 2.04 19.79
N ALA A 31 -1.46 2.34 20.94
CA ALA A 31 -0.90 1.34 21.85
C ALA A 31 -1.96 0.28 22.23
N GLY A 32 -1.58 -0.99 22.15
CA GLY A 32 -2.45 -2.12 22.41
C GLY A 32 -3.57 -2.37 21.36
N ARG A 33 -3.59 -1.61 20.27
CA ARG A 33 -4.59 -1.74 19.20
C ARG A 33 -4.03 -2.21 17.87
N VAL A 34 -2.72 -2.03 17.65
CA VAL A 34 -1.99 -2.44 16.44
C VAL A 34 -0.81 -3.32 16.82
N LYS A 35 -0.36 -4.19 15.92
CA LYS A 35 0.81 -5.08 16.08
C LYS A 35 0.84 -5.84 17.40
N THR A 36 -0.30 -6.28 17.90
CA THR A 36 -0.43 -6.97 19.19
C THR A 36 0.27 -8.32 19.24
N ARG A 37 0.55 -8.95 18.09
CA ARG A 37 1.34 -10.20 18.00
C ARG A 37 2.83 -9.98 18.18
N LEU A 38 3.29 -8.72 18.13
CA LEU A 38 4.67 -8.34 18.44
C LEU A 38 4.87 -8.05 19.93
N ILE A 39 3.88 -8.25 20.76
CA ILE A 39 3.88 -8.04 22.22
C ILE A 39 3.77 -9.38 22.94
N PRO A 40 4.86 -9.92 23.58
CA PRO A 40 6.26 -9.45 23.49
C PRO A 40 6.89 -9.79 22.14
N PRO A 41 8.10 -9.31 21.79
CA PRO A 41 9.08 -8.63 22.66
C PRO A 41 8.87 -7.13 22.85
N LEU A 42 8.05 -6.48 21.98
CA LEU A 42 7.80 -5.04 22.09
C LEU A 42 6.78 -4.74 23.20
N THR A 43 6.86 -3.54 23.76
CA THR A 43 5.77 -2.96 24.54
C THR A 43 4.62 -2.51 23.63
N PRO A 44 3.40 -2.28 24.16
CA PRO A 44 2.30 -1.74 23.37
C PRO A 44 2.62 -0.40 22.68
N GLU A 45 3.38 0.47 23.34
CA GLU A 45 3.83 1.77 22.85
C GLU A 45 4.83 1.62 21.70
N GLU A 46 5.83 0.76 21.86
CA GLU A 46 6.82 0.44 20.82
C GLU A 46 6.16 -0.20 19.60
N ALA A 47 5.22 -1.11 19.79
CA ALA A 47 4.47 -1.73 18.70
C ALA A 47 3.63 -0.70 17.92
N ALA A 48 3.05 0.29 18.61
CA ALA A 48 2.33 1.38 17.96
C ALA A 48 3.27 2.33 17.21
N GLU A 49 4.45 2.65 17.76
CA GLU A 49 5.44 3.49 17.08
C GLU A 49 6.03 2.77 15.86
N LEU A 50 6.33 1.49 15.97
CA LEU A 50 6.75 0.67 14.83
C LEU A 50 5.68 0.67 13.71
N SER A 51 4.41 0.53 14.05
CA SER A 51 3.31 0.63 13.08
C SER A 51 3.25 1.99 12.39
N LYS A 52 3.56 3.10 13.09
CA LYS A 52 3.68 4.43 12.48
C LYS A 52 4.86 4.49 11.51
N CYS A 53 5.99 3.87 11.86
CA CYS A 53 7.17 3.82 10.99
C CYS A 53 6.86 3.03 9.71
N PHE A 54 6.22 1.87 9.81
CA PHE A 54 5.78 1.10 8.66
C PHE A 54 4.88 1.91 7.74
N LEU A 55 3.90 2.61 8.31
CA LEU A 55 2.98 3.43 7.52
C LEU A 55 3.68 4.62 6.85
N ARG A 56 4.67 5.25 7.52
CA ARG A 56 5.49 6.32 6.91
C ARG A 56 6.29 5.79 5.71
N ASP A 57 6.93 4.63 5.86
CA ASP A 57 7.76 4.04 4.81
C ASP A 57 6.90 3.58 3.61
N THR A 58 5.77 2.92 3.87
CA THR A 58 4.80 2.53 2.83
C THR A 58 4.23 3.76 2.11
N ALA A 59 3.83 4.81 2.85
CA ALA A 59 3.32 6.03 2.25
C ALA A 59 4.37 6.77 1.42
N ALA A 60 5.64 6.77 1.86
CA ALA A 60 6.74 7.33 1.08
C ALA A 60 6.99 6.54 -0.22
N ALA A 61 6.92 5.21 -0.17
CA ALA A 61 7.02 4.35 -1.36
C ALA A 61 5.85 4.59 -2.34
N ILE A 62 4.62 4.75 -1.82
CA ILE A 62 3.44 5.13 -2.62
C ILE A 62 3.66 6.48 -3.29
N SER A 63 4.08 7.52 -2.56
CA SER A 63 4.39 8.85 -3.14
C SER A 63 5.47 8.78 -4.20
N GLY A 64 6.51 7.95 -3.99
CA GLY A 64 7.56 7.69 -4.98
C GLY A 64 7.02 7.05 -6.27
N ALA A 65 6.01 6.18 -6.18
CA ALA A 65 5.34 5.59 -7.34
C ALA A 65 4.46 6.60 -8.07
N CYS A 66 3.74 7.48 -7.35
CA CYS A 66 2.89 8.51 -7.93
C CYS A 66 3.68 9.51 -8.80
N SER A 67 4.96 9.74 -8.48
CA SER A 67 5.82 10.72 -9.14
C SER A 67 6.59 10.16 -10.35
N ARG A 68 6.53 8.87 -10.64
CA ARG A 68 7.27 8.24 -11.74
C ARG A 68 6.55 8.41 -13.07
N ARG A 69 7.29 8.89 -14.09
CA ARG A 69 6.88 8.77 -15.49
C ARG A 69 6.89 7.28 -15.88
N PRO A 70 5.92 6.81 -16.71
CA PRO A 70 6.06 5.52 -17.38
C PRO A 70 7.38 5.52 -18.16
N MET A 71 8.20 4.46 -17.99
CA MET A 71 9.40 4.25 -18.80
C MET A 71 8.94 3.98 -20.24
N GLY A 72 8.90 5.03 -21.05
CA GLY A 72 8.76 4.89 -22.50
C GLY A 72 9.96 4.14 -23.03
N ASP A 73 9.73 3.18 -23.94
CA ASP A 73 10.73 2.43 -24.67
C ASP A 73 11.89 3.33 -25.10
N ALA A 74 13.09 2.98 -24.65
CA ALA A 74 14.36 3.54 -25.16
C ALA A 74 14.69 2.90 -26.51
N SER A 75 13.88 3.13 -27.54
CA SER A 75 14.29 2.93 -28.93
C SER A 75 14.64 4.30 -29.50
N GLY A 76 15.95 4.45 -29.71
CA GLY A 76 16.55 5.70 -30.12
C GLY A 76 15.99 6.31 -31.40
N MET A 77 15.77 7.60 -31.34
CA MET A 77 16.03 8.51 -32.48
C MET A 77 16.27 9.90 -31.94
N GLN A 78 17.52 10.39 -32.13
CA GLN A 78 17.89 11.78 -31.95
C GLN A 78 17.10 12.63 -32.97
N LEU A 79 16.40 13.64 -32.47
CA LEU A 79 16.09 14.85 -33.25
C LEU A 79 16.29 16.06 -32.32
N GLU A 80 17.29 16.84 -32.66
CA GLU A 80 17.62 18.11 -32.06
C GLU A 80 16.58 19.19 -32.43
N HIS A 81 16.48 20.17 -31.53
CA HIS A 81 15.81 21.47 -31.64
C HIS A 81 14.30 21.53 -31.46
N ALA A 82 13.86 21.95 -30.27
CA ALA A 82 13.08 23.18 -30.04
C ALA A 82 12.56 23.27 -28.61
N GLY A 83 12.85 24.39 -27.92
CA GLY A 83 12.01 24.99 -26.86
C GLY A 83 11.71 24.14 -25.63
N ALA A 84 12.43 24.36 -24.51
CA ALA A 84 12.11 23.82 -23.21
C ALA A 84 10.79 24.37 -22.69
N SER A 85 9.68 23.72 -23.00
CA SER A 85 8.50 23.71 -22.13
C SER A 85 8.71 22.58 -21.15
N HIS A 86 8.79 22.88 -19.85
CA HIS A 86 8.70 21.89 -18.79
C HIS A 86 7.33 21.21 -18.91
N SER A 87 7.27 20.06 -19.59
CA SER A 87 6.11 19.19 -19.56
C SER A 87 6.01 18.69 -18.12
N GLU A 88 5.08 19.24 -17.35
CA GLU A 88 4.67 18.66 -16.06
C GLU A 88 4.37 17.19 -16.29
N ALA A 89 5.09 16.31 -15.59
CA ALA A 89 4.82 14.87 -15.66
C ALA A 89 3.39 14.66 -15.21
N ALA A 90 2.54 14.14 -16.10
CA ALA A 90 1.15 13.86 -15.77
C ALA A 90 1.11 12.89 -14.58
N THR A 91 0.41 13.27 -13.52
CA THR A 91 0.13 12.40 -12.38
C THR A 91 -0.70 11.21 -12.86
N VAL A 92 -0.25 10.00 -12.61
CA VAL A 92 -0.93 8.76 -13.04
C VAL A 92 -1.55 8.01 -11.86
N ALA A 93 -1.18 8.36 -10.62
CA ALA A 93 -1.69 7.75 -9.40
C ALA A 93 -1.72 8.76 -8.25
N CYS A 94 -2.55 8.46 -7.24
CA CYS A 94 -2.65 9.24 -5.99
C CYS A 94 -2.55 8.33 -4.77
N GLY A 95 -1.89 8.83 -3.71
CA GLY A 95 -1.81 8.16 -2.41
C GLY A 95 -3.09 8.33 -1.60
N ILE A 96 -3.67 7.23 -1.12
CA ILE A 96 -4.86 7.20 -0.29
C ILE A 96 -4.60 6.38 0.97
N ALA A 97 -5.14 6.79 2.12
CA ALA A 97 -5.22 5.92 3.29
C ALA A 97 -6.69 5.52 3.54
N VAL A 98 -6.97 4.23 3.41
CA VAL A 98 -8.27 3.64 3.75
C VAL A 98 -8.24 3.25 5.22
N TYR A 99 -8.85 4.05 6.07
CA TYR A 99 -8.57 4.08 7.51
C TYR A 99 -9.72 3.61 8.41
N THR A 100 -9.36 3.14 9.59
CA THR A 100 -10.30 2.80 10.67
C THR A 100 -9.68 3.14 12.04
N PRO A 101 -10.44 3.50 13.08
CA PRO A 101 -11.89 3.78 13.06
C PRO A 101 -12.23 5.15 12.47
N ILE A 102 -13.49 5.34 12.06
CA ILE A 102 -14.01 6.65 11.65
C ILE A 102 -13.84 7.65 12.81
N GLY A 103 -13.41 8.88 12.49
CA GLY A 103 -13.13 9.93 13.50
C GLY A 103 -11.67 9.91 14.00
N ALA A 104 -10.82 9.00 13.48
CA ALA A 104 -9.41 8.92 13.84
C ALA A 104 -8.47 9.65 12.84
N GLU A 105 -8.98 10.56 12.01
CA GLU A 105 -8.23 11.24 10.96
C GLU A 105 -6.99 11.95 11.49
N SER A 106 -7.09 12.56 12.67
CA SER A 106 -5.98 13.27 13.31
C SER A 106 -4.81 12.36 13.74
N ALA A 107 -5.05 11.05 13.86
CA ALA A 107 -4.01 10.09 14.21
C ALA A 107 -2.95 9.92 13.10
N TYR A 108 -3.27 10.37 11.90
CA TYR A 108 -2.38 10.29 10.73
C TYR A 108 -1.54 11.55 10.51
N ASN A 109 -1.75 12.60 11.31
CA ASN A 109 -0.96 13.83 11.26
C ASN A 109 0.53 13.53 11.53
N GLY A 110 1.41 14.00 10.64
CA GLY A 110 2.85 13.75 10.73
C GLY A 110 3.27 12.30 10.44
N ILE A 111 2.33 11.45 9.99
CA ILE A 111 2.59 10.09 9.51
C ILE A 111 2.48 10.04 7.98
N LEU A 112 1.32 10.45 7.45
CA LEU A 112 1.08 10.46 6.02
C LEU A 112 1.57 11.76 5.38
N PRO A 113 2.03 11.72 4.12
CA PRO A 113 2.30 12.90 3.30
C PRO A 113 1.06 13.80 3.16
N ALA A 114 1.27 15.10 2.99
CA ALA A 114 0.18 16.10 2.95
C ALA A 114 -0.73 15.97 1.72
N ASP A 115 -0.26 15.33 0.66
CA ASP A 115 -0.99 15.05 -0.60
C ASP A 115 -1.87 13.80 -0.54
N PHE A 116 -1.81 13.03 0.56
CA PHE A 116 -2.71 11.91 0.75
C PHE A 116 -4.14 12.36 1.02
N SER A 117 -5.08 11.59 0.49
CA SER A 117 -6.48 11.68 0.91
C SER A 117 -6.86 10.50 1.80
N LEU A 118 -7.91 10.66 2.58
CA LEU A 118 -8.41 9.63 3.49
C LEU A 118 -9.74 9.08 2.98
N LEU A 119 -9.96 7.77 3.13
CA LEU A 119 -11.26 7.14 2.91
C LEU A 119 -11.61 6.30 4.14
N PRO A 120 -12.76 6.51 4.82
CA PRO A 120 -13.14 5.67 5.95
C PRO A 120 -13.50 4.25 5.50
N GLN A 121 -12.98 3.24 6.23
CA GLN A 121 -13.33 1.84 5.98
C GLN A 121 -14.78 1.58 6.37
N ARG A 122 -15.48 0.79 5.55
CA ARG A 122 -16.79 0.23 5.87
C ARG A 122 -16.83 -1.29 5.62
N GLY A 123 -17.76 -1.97 6.23
CA GLY A 123 -17.91 -3.43 6.19
C GLY A 123 -17.51 -4.09 7.51
N ASN A 124 -18.13 -5.25 7.77
CA ASN A 124 -17.95 -5.97 9.03
C ASN A 124 -16.86 -7.05 8.94
N LYS A 125 -16.75 -7.73 7.79
CA LYS A 125 -15.76 -8.77 7.53
C LYS A 125 -14.59 -8.21 6.74
N PHE A 126 -13.43 -8.87 6.84
CA PHE A 126 -12.21 -8.38 6.17
C PHE A 126 -12.40 -8.29 4.65
N GLY A 127 -12.88 -9.33 3.99
CA GLY A 127 -13.16 -9.32 2.55
C GLY A 127 -14.18 -8.24 2.13
N GLU A 128 -15.21 -7.96 2.97
CA GLU A 128 -16.14 -6.86 2.72
C GLU A 128 -15.44 -5.50 2.76
N ARG A 129 -14.50 -5.30 3.70
CA ARG A 129 -13.73 -4.05 3.81
C ARG A 129 -12.89 -3.81 2.56
N LEU A 130 -12.23 -4.84 2.05
CA LEU A 130 -11.46 -4.76 0.81
C LEU A 130 -12.37 -4.44 -0.38
N TYR A 131 -13.47 -5.19 -0.55
CA TYR A 131 -14.42 -4.95 -1.61
C TYR A 131 -14.98 -3.52 -1.58
N PHE A 132 -15.42 -3.06 -0.40
CA PHE A 132 -15.97 -1.72 -0.27
C PHE A 132 -14.93 -0.63 -0.46
N ALA A 133 -13.68 -0.85 -0.08
CA ALA A 133 -12.60 0.10 -0.38
C ALA A 133 -12.41 0.28 -1.89
N VAL A 134 -12.40 -0.83 -2.65
CA VAL A 134 -12.37 -0.76 -4.13
C VAL A 134 -13.59 -0.05 -4.68
N ASP A 135 -14.79 -0.46 -4.29
CA ASP A 135 -16.07 0.08 -4.78
C ASP A 135 -16.19 1.59 -4.52
N ASP A 136 -15.80 2.02 -3.30
CA ASP A 136 -15.88 3.42 -2.89
C ASP A 136 -14.84 4.29 -3.63
N LEU A 137 -13.61 3.81 -3.83
CA LEU A 137 -12.59 4.54 -4.58
C LEU A 137 -12.97 4.69 -6.06
N LEU A 138 -13.49 3.64 -6.70
CA LEU A 138 -14.00 3.72 -8.07
C LEU A 138 -15.18 4.70 -8.16
N LYS A 139 -16.08 4.74 -7.17
CA LYS A 139 -17.16 5.74 -7.08
C LYS A 139 -16.65 7.17 -6.90
N CYS A 140 -15.51 7.36 -6.21
CA CYS A 140 -14.85 8.66 -6.12
C CYS A 140 -14.27 9.13 -7.46
N GLY A 141 -14.26 8.30 -8.52
CA GLY A 141 -13.82 8.66 -9.86
C GLY A 141 -12.48 8.06 -10.29
N PHE A 142 -11.80 7.30 -9.44
CA PHE A 142 -10.56 6.62 -9.84
C PHE A 142 -10.81 5.60 -10.96
N GLY A 143 -9.86 5.47 -11.89
CA GLY A 143 -9.92 4.51 -13.01
C GLY A 143 -9.48 3.10 -12.60
N SER A 144 -8.59 3.02 -11.60
CA SER A 144 -8.10 1.75 -11.04
C SER A 144 -7.76 1.92 -9.56
N VAL A 145 -7.68 0.81 -8.83
CA VAL A 145 -7.41 0.79 -7.39
C VAL A 145 -6.42 -0.31 -7.07
N CYS A 146 -5.34 0.03 -6.36
CA CYS A 146 -4.46 -0.91 -5.68
C CYS A 146 -4.70 -0.79 -4.18
N LEU A 147 -5.24 -1.82 -3.54
CA LEU A 147 -5.24 -1.91 -2.08
C LEU A 147 -3.90 -2.48 -1.63
N ILE A 148 -3.26 -1.80 -0.70
CA ILE A 148 -1.91 -2.09 -0.19
C ILE A 148 -2.01 -2.34 1.30
N ASP A 149 -1.30 -3.32 1.85
CA ASP A 149 -1.19 -3.50 3.28
C ASP A 149 -0.34 -2.38 3.93
N SER A 150 -0.38 -2.26 5.24
CA SER A 150 0.45 -1.33 6.01
C SER A 150 1.61 -2.01 6.74
N ASP A 151 1.84 -3.28 6.46
CA ASP A 151 2.66 -4.16 7.27
C ASP A 151 3.89 -4.71 6.54
N SER A 152 4.07 -4.30 5.27
CA SER A 152 5.18 -4.66 4.37
C SER A 152 6.08 -3.45 4.05
N PRO A 153 6.79 -2.86 5.04
CA PRO A 153 7.48 -1.57 4.87
C PRO A 153 8.66 -1.61 3.88
N THR A 154 9.15 -2.79 3.54
CA THR A 154 10.30 -2.98 2.62
C THR A 154 9.90 -3.09 1.15
N VAL A 155 8.60 -3.05 0.83
CA VAL A 155 8.13 -3.09 -0.57
C VAL A 155 8.54 -1.79 -1.28
N PRO A 156 9.32 -1.88 -2.39
CA PRO A 156 9.84 -0.69 -3.05
C PRO A 156 8.76 0.00 -3.90
N ALA A 157 8.89 1.32 -4.08
CA ALA A 157 8.02 2.13 -4.94
C ALA A 157 7.90 1.58 -6.38
N ALA A 158 8.92 0.87 -6.87
CA ALA A 158 8.92 0.24 -8.20
C ALA A 158 7.79 -0.77 -8.36
N ASN A 159 7.48 -1.57 -7.32
CA ASN A 159 6.40 -2.55 -7.37
C ASN A 159 5.03 -1.87 -7.48
N PHE A 160 4.83 -0.75 -6.79
CA PHE A 160 3.59 0.02 -6.89
C PHE A 160 3.44 0.70 -8.26
N ALA A 161 4.54 1.21 -8.81
CA ALA A 161 4.55 1.78 -10.17
C ALA A 161 4.24 0.70 -11.22
N GLU A 162 4.84 -0.49 -11.12
CA GLU A 162 4.55 -1.62 -12.01
C GLU A 162 3.07 -2.05 -11.94
N ALA A 163 2.48 -2.05 -10.72
CA ALA A 163 1.05 -2.33 -10.56
C ALA A 163 0.18 -1.33 -11.35
N VAL A 164 0.50 -0.04 -11.27
CA VAL A 164 -0.21 1.01 -12.01
C VAL A 164 -0.08 0.81 -13.53
N GLU A 165 1.12 0.53 -14.02
CA GLU A 165 1.37 0.27 -15.45
C GLU A 165 0.58 -0.95 -15.95
N LEU A 166 0.58 -2.04 -15.18
CA LEU A 166 -0.15 -3.25 -15.52
C LEU A 166 -1.67 -3.00 -15.58
N LEU A 167 -2.24 -2.24 -14.65
CA LEU A 167 -3.67 -1.91 -14.63
C LEU A 167 -4.05 -0.96 -15.77
N ASN A 168 -3.18 -0.02 -16.16
CA ASN A 168 -3.42 0.87 -17.28
C ASN A 168 -3.38 0.15 -18.64
N ALA A 169 -2.74 -1.01 -18.72
CA ALA A 169 -2.60 -1.77 -19.98
C ALA A 169 -3.81 -2.66 -20.31
N SER A 170 -4.67 -3.01 -19.34
CA SER A 170 -5.86 -3.83 -19.56
C SER A 170 -6.84 -3.77 -18.38
N ASP A 171 -8.14 -3.70 -18.69
CA ASP A 171 -9.24 -3.68 -17.71
C ASP A 171 -9.63 -5.08 -17.19
N ASP A 172 -9.20 -6.16 -17.84
CA ASP A 172 -9.63 -7.52 -17.54
C ASP A 172 -8.55 -8.31 -16.81
N ARG A 173 -7.91 -7.65 -15.83
CA ARG A 173 -6.89 -8.29 -15.00
C ARG A 173 -6.97 -7.93 -13.52
N VAL A 174 -6.37 -8.77 -12.71
CA VAL A 174 -6.01 -8.51 -11.33
C VAL A 174 -4.50 -8.54 -11.17
N VAL A 175 -3.95 -7.56 -10.47
CA VAL A 175 -2.53 -7.50 -10.11
C VAL A 175 -2.39 -7.89 -8.65
N LEU A 176 -1.53 -8.85 -8.33
CA LEU A 176 -1.28 -9.31 -6.96
C LEU A 176 0.20 -9.17 -6.63
N GLY A 177 0.51 -8.57 -5.49
CA GLY A 177 1.84 -8.56 -4.89
C GLY A 177 1.93 -9.64 -3.81
N PRO A 178 2.47 -10.84 -4.09
CA PRO A 178 2.46 -11.95 -3.15
C PRO A 178 3.26 -11.65 -1.88
N SER A 179 2.78 -12.11 -0.73
CA SER A 179 3.50 -12.14 0.55
C SER A 179 3.91 -13.57 0.91
N LYS A 180 5.01 -13.69 1.67
CA LYS A 180 5.59 -15.00 2.04
C LYS A 180 4.73 -15.84 2.96
N ASP A 181 3.79 -15.23 3.66
CA ASP A 181 2.81 -15.90 4.53
C ASP A 181 1.68 -16.60 3.75
N GLY A 182 1.67 -16.48 2.42
CA GLY A 182 0.61 -17.00 1.54
C GLY A 182 -0.53 -16.02 1.30
N GLY A 183 -0.41 -14.78 1.77
CA GLY A 183 -1.26 -13.64 1.46
C GLY A 183 -0.73 -12.80 0.30
N TYR A 184 -1.09 -11.53 0.30
CA TYR A 184 -0.57 -10.54 -0.65
C TYR A 184 -0.48 -9.16 0.02
N TYR A 185 0.60 -8.43 -0.28
CA TYR A 185 0.79 -7.04 0.17
C TYR A 185 0.04 -6.02 -0.72
N LEU A 186 -0.38 -6.45 -1.92
CA LEU A 186 -1.12 -5.61 -2.86
C LEU A 186 -2.13 -6.45 -3.65
N ILE A 187 -3.33 -5.90 -3.84
CA ILE A 187 -4.31 -6.34 -4.85
C ILE A 187 -4.76 -5.14 -5.66
N GLY A 188 -4.60 -5.21 -6.99
CA GLY A 188 -4.97 -4.16 -7.95
C GLY A 188 -6.06 -4.59 -8.90
N VAL A 189 -7.07 -3.72 -9.13
CA VAL A 189 -8.21 -3.97 -10.03
C VAL A 189 -8.70 -2.67 -10.68
N THR A 190 -9.41 -2.78 -11.81
CA THR A 190 -10.06 -1.66 -12.52
C THR A 190 -11.59 -1.64 -12.33
N LYS A 191 -12.16 -2.72 -11.82
CA LYS A 191 -13.61 -2.90 -11.63
C LYS A 191 -13.93 -3.47 -10.25
N PRO A 192 -15.11 -3.20 -9.66
CA PRO A 192 -15.48 -3.71 -8.33
C PRO A 192 -15.89 -5.18 -8.40
N GLN A 193 -14.93 -6.08 -8.45
CA GLN A 193 -15.11 -7.53 -8.57
C GLN A 193 -15.33 -8.17 -7.19
N ARG A 194 -16.57 -8.21 -6.72
CA ARG A 194 -16.91 -8.77 -5.39
C ARG A 194 -16.45 -10.21 -5.21
N HIS A 195 -16.48 -11.00 -6.29
CA HIS A 195 -16.09 -12.42 -6.29
C HIS A 195 -14.65 -12.66 -5.82
N LEU A 196 -13.73 -11.72 -6.08
CA LEU A 196 -12.33 -11.79 -5.63
C LEU A 196 -12.17 -11.83 -4.10
N PHE A 197 -13.16 -11.33 -3.36
CA PHE A 197 -13.10 -11.15 -1.90
C PHE A 197 -14.05 -12.08 -1.15
N GLU A 198 -14.81 -12.91 -1.85
CA GLU A 198 -15.76 -13.87 -1.27
C GLU A 198 -15.20 -15.27 -1.21
N GLN A 199 -15.58 -16.02 -0.16
CA GLN A 199 -15.14 -17.40 0.07
C GLN A 199 -13.60 -17.54 0.13
N ILE A 200 -12.94 -16.57 0.72
CA ILE A 200 -11.52 -16.59 1.02
C ILE A 200 -11.35 -16.91 2.51
N ASP A 201 -10.46 -17.84 2.81
CA ASP A 201 -10.06 -18.18 4.18
C ASP A 201 -9.03 -17.16 4.69
N TRP A 202 -9.50 -15.97 5.01
CA TRP A 202 -8.65 -14.86 5.45
C TRP A 202 -7.77 -15.23 6.64
N SER A 203 -6.55 -14.65 6.69
CA SER A 203 -5.52 -14.90 7.70
C SER A 203 -4.98 -16.34 7.69
N THR A 204 -4.95 -16.97 6.51
CA THR A 204 -4.31 -18.27 6.28
C THR A 204 -3.37 -18.19 5.06
N GLU A 205 -2.46 -19.17 4.94
CA GLU A 205 -1.54 -19.31 3.81
C GLU A 205 -2.25 -19.60 2.46
N ARG A 206 -3.58 -19.77 2.47
CA ARG A 206 -4.38 -20.06 1.27
C ARG A 206 -4.91 -18.83 0.56
N VAL A 207 -4.80 -17.65 1.14
CA VAL A 207 -5.42 -16.40 0.65
C VAL A 207 -5.03 -16.11 -0.80
N LEU A 208 -3.73 -16.11 -1.12
CA LEU A 208 -3.24 -15.85 -2.48
C LEU A 208 -3.79 -16.87 -3.49
N THR A 209 -3.67 -18.16 -3.17
CA THR A 209 -4.12 -19.24 -4.06
C THR A 209 -5.62 -19.18 -4.31
N GLN A 210 -6.41 -18.92 -3.27
CA GLN A 210 -7.86 -18.78 -3.40
C GLN A 210 -8.23 -17.54 -4.20
N THR A 211 -7.54 -16.41 -4.00
CA THR A 211 -7.79 -15.19 -4.78
C THR A 211 -7.47 -15.40 -6.27
N ILE A 212 -6.37 -16.10 -6.60
CA ILE A 212 -6.04 -16.50 -7.98
C ILE A 212 -7.14 -17.38 -8.58
N GLN A 213 -7.63 -18.36 -7.82
CA GLN A 213 -8.73 -19.20 -8.26
C GLN A 213 -9.98 -18.37 -8.54
N ARG A 214 -10.36 -17.44 -7.66
CA ARG A 214 -11.51 -16.53 -7.84
C ARG A 214 -11.36 -15.66 -9.07
N ALA A 215 -10.16 -15.14 -9.33
CA ALA A 215 -9.87 -14.38 -10.54
C ALA A 215 -10.09 -15.23 -11.81
N THR A 216 -9.59 -16.47 -11.80
CA THR A 216 -9.74 -17.41 -12.91
C THR A 216 -11.21 -17.75 -13.18
N GLU A 217 -12.01 -17.97 -12.14
CA GLU A 217 -13.47 -18.29 -12.24
C GLU A 217 -14.26 -17.19 -12.97
N ILE A 218 -13.81 -15.94 -12.88
CA ILE A 218 -14.45 -14.80 -13.57
C ILE A 218 -13.68 -14.30 -14.80
N GLY A 219 -12.71 -15.08 -15.27
CA GLY A 219 -11.98 -14.82 -16.52
C GLY A 219 -10.99 -13.65 -16.46
N LEU A 220 -10.52 -13.25 -15.27
CA LEU A 220 -9.49 -12.21 -15.14
C LEU A 220 -8.10 -12.79 -15.36
N GLU A 221 -7.27 -12.06 -16.11
CA GLU A 221 -5.84 -12.33 -16.20
C GLU A 221 -5.16 -12.00 -14.87
N VAL A 222 -4.37 -12.91 -14.31
CA VAL A 222 -3.61 -12.68 -13.08
C VAL A 222 -2.19 -12.25 -13.41
N LYS A 223 -1.77 -11.10 -12.91
CA LYS A 223 -0.38 -10.63 -12.94
C LYS A 223 0.20 -10.63 -11.53
N LEU A 224 1.40 -11.19 -11.39
CA LEU A 224 2.12 -11.24 -10.13
C LEU A 224 3.28 -10.26 -10.13
N LEU A 225 3.36 -9.44 -9.08
CA LEU A 225 4.51 -8.60 -8.77
C LEU A 225 5.59 -9.41 -8.03
N PRO A 226 6.80 -8.86 -7.85
CA PRO A 226 7.81 -9.46 -6.99
C PRO A 226 7.28 -9.76 -5.58
N ASN A 227 7.76 -10.86 -4.98
CA ASN A 227 7.35 -11.25 -3.62
C ASN A 227 7.80 -10.23 -2.57
N GLY A 228 6.89 -9.91 -1.64
CA GLY A 228 7.16 -9.19 -0.40
C GLY A 228 7.05 -10.08 0.83
N TYR A 229 6.97 -9.45 1.99
CA TYR A 229 6.58 -10.07 3.25
C TYR A 229 6.00 -9.01 4.19
N ASP A 230 5.09 -9.43 5.02
CA ASP A 230 4.52 -8.65 6.12
C ASP A 230 5.26 -8.95 7.45
N VAL A 231 5.16 -8.04 8.38
CA VAL A 231 5.81 -8.15 9.70
C VAL A 231 4.73 -8.22 10.77
N ASP A 232 4.30 -9.44 11.09
CA ASP A 232 3.17 -9.69 11.98
C ASP A 232 3.51 -10.52 13.23
N ASP A 233 4.70 -11.12 13.29
CA ASP A 233 5.14 -11.94 14.39
C ASP A 233 6.64 -11.74 14.72
N ASP A 234 7.13 -12.37 15.78
CA ASP A 234 8.53 -12.29 16.22
C ASP A 234 9.51 -12.78 15.14
N ALA A 235 9.16 -13.79 14.35
CA ALA A 235 10.04 -14.32 13.31
C ALA A 235 10.21 -13.32 12.15
N SER A 236 9.12 -12.73 11.68
CA SER A 236 9.14 -11.69 10.65
C SER A 236 9.77 -10.39 11.14
N LEU A 237 9.60 -10.03 12.44
CA LEU A 237 10.30 -8.89 13.03
C LEU A 237 11.82 -9.13 13.09
N ARG A 238 12.28 -10.30 13.51
CA ARG A 238 13.72 -10.64 13.51
C ARG A 238 14.31 -10.62 12.10
N ARG A 239 13.56 -11.10 11.12
CA ARG A 239 13.96 -11.03 9.73
C ARG A 239 14.15 -9.57 9.29
N LEU A 240 13.19 -8.70 9.59
CA LEU A 240 13.25 -7.27 9.29
C LEU A 240 14.47 -6.61 9.95
N CYS A 241 14.72 -6.90 11.22
CA CYS A 241 15.92 -6.40 11.93
C CYS A 241 17.20 -6.83 11.23
N ASN A 242 17.32 -8.12 10.86
CA ASN A 242 18.50 -8.64 10.17
C ASN A 242 18.70 -8.00 8.79
N GLU A 243 17.61 -7.68 8.07
CA GLU A 243 17.66 -7.04 6.77
C GLU A 243 18.06 -5.56 6.89
N LEU A 244 17.41 -4.81 7.79
CA LEU A 244 17.60 -3.37 7.88
C LEU A 244 18.84 -2.96 8.66
N LEU A 245 19.29 -3.76 9.63
CA LEU A 245 20.44 -3.43 10.52
C LEU A 245 21.73 -4.14 10.11
N ALA A 246 21.77 -4.81 8.95
CA ALA A 246 23.00 -5.40 8.42
C ALA A 246 24.05 -4.32 8.11
N GLU A 247 25.36 -4.64 8.31
CA GLU A 247 26.49 -3.70 8.06
C GLU A 247 26.50 -3.09 6.64
N HIS A 248 25.94 -3.80 5.65
CA HIS A 248 25.85 -3.38 4.26
C HIS A 248 24.40 -3.24 3.78
N GLY A 249 23.46 -3.03 4.70
CA GLY A 249 22.06 -2.79 4.38
C GLY A 249 21.87 -1.49 3.58
N ASP A 250 20.89 -1.49 2.68
CA ASP A 250 20.52 -0.29 1.93
C ASP A 250 19.75 0.68 2.84
N ASP A 251 20.37 1.83 3.14
CA ASP A 251 19.80 2.88 4.00
C ASP A 251 18.52 3.51 3.43
N SER A 252 18.24 3.31 2.16
CA SER A 252 17.05 3.83 1.50
C SER A 252 15.80 2.95 1.73
N VAL A 253 16.00 1.69 2.15
CA VAL A 253 14.89 0.76 2.43
C VAL A 253 14.34 1.03 3.83
N ALA A 254 13.04 1.34 3.89
CA ALA A 254 12.28 1.56 5.12
C ALA A 254 13.02 2.43 6.17
N PRO A 255 13.44 3.66 5.83
CA PRO A 255 14.35 4.46 6.65
C PRO A 255 13.78 4.85 8.03
N ASN A 256 12.46 5.04 8.15
CA ASN A 256 11.82 5.33 9.43
C ASN A 256 11.83 4.11 10.34
N THR A 257 11.50 2.96 9.77
CA THR A 257 11.53 1.66 10.47
C THR A 257 12.94 1.31 10.90
N ARG A 258 13.93 1.46 10.02
CA ARG A 258 15.34 1.21 10.31
C ARG A 258 15.83 2.05 11.49
N ARG A 259 15.56 3.36 11.47
CA ARG A 259 15.96 4.26 12.57
C ARG A 259 15.33 3.83 13.90
N PHE A 260 14.03 3.57 13.90
CA PHE A 260 13.33 3.14 15.10
C PHE A 260 13.91 1.84 15.68
N LEU A 261 14.18 0.85 14.84
CA LEU A 261 14.76 -0.42 15.28
C LEU A 261 16.20 -0.23 15.81
N ALA A 262 17.03 0.59 15.17
CA ALA A 262 18.36 0.90 15.64
C ALA A 262 18.34 1.53 17.05
N ASP A 263 17.50 2.55 17.25
CA ASP A 263 17.33 3.21 18.55
C ASP A 263 16.85 2.24 19.63
N LEU A 264 15.94 1.33 19.30
CA LEU A 264 15.42 0.32 20.22
C LEU A 264 16.52 -0.67 20.66
N PHE A 265 17.35 -1.12 19.74
CA PHE A 265 18.46 -2.05 20.03
C PHE A 265 19.56 -1.38 20.85
N GLU A 266 19.87 -0.10 20.63
CA GLU A 266 20.83 0.63 21.44
C GLU A 266 20.36 0.78 22.89
N GLN A 267 19.08 1.04 23.12
CA GLN A 267 18.49 1.17 24.46
C GLN A 267 18.43 -0.16 25.22
N THR A 268 18.32 -1.29 24.52
CA THR A 268 18.24 -2.62 25.17
C THR A 268 19.63 -3.17 25.53
N LYS A 269 20.72 -2.54 25.07
CA LYS A 269 22.12 -2.90 25.41
C LYS A 269 22.66 -2.15 26.63
N LEU A 270 21.89 -1.27 27.28
CA LEU A 270 22.15 -0.63 28.54
C LEU A 270 21.46 -1.38 29.68
#